data_2c18cb19835d1ab044821ec32b39fa67
#
_entry.id   2c18cb19835d1ab044821ec32b39fa67
#
_cell.length_a   1.000
_cell.length_b   1.000
_cell.length_c   1.000
_cell.angle_alpha   90.00
_cell.angle_beta   90.00
_cell.angle_gamma   90.00
#
_symmetry.space_group_name_H-M   'P 1'
#
loop_
_entity.id
_entity.type
_entity.pdbx_description
1 polymer ?
#
loop_
_entity_poly.entity_id
_entity_poly.type
_entity_poly.pdbx_seq_one_letter_code
_entity_poly.pdbx_strand_id
1 'polypeptide(L)'
;MVFNPEQRYISARSPVAADNLVATSQPLATEAGLQALRNGGNALDAALAAAITLTVVEPNNNGLGSDAFALLWDGQQVVGLNASGRAPAAWLLDRFAGRKRMPELGWDSVTVPGAVSGWVALSNRYGKL
;
A
#
# COMPACT_ATOMS: atom_id res chain seq x y z
N MET A 1 33.73 17.17 -6.11
CA MET A 1 32.80 17.34 -4.96
C MET A 1 33.25 16.33 -3.92
N VAL A 2 33.74 16.77 -2.76
CA VAL A 2 34.19 15.85 -1.69
C VAL A 2 32.96 15.57 -0.81
N PHE A 3 32.64 14.30 -0.67
CA PHE A 3 31.56 13.87 0.23
C PHE A 3 31.96 14.17 1.67
N ASN A 4 31.19 15.00 2.38
CA ASN A 4 31.39 15.27 3.80
C ASN A 4 30.31 14.53 4.60
N PRO A 5 30.64 13.43 5.29
CA PRO A 5 29.68 12.64 6.06
C PRO A 5 29.11 13.38 7.28
N GLU A 6 29.75 14.46 7.74
CA GLU A 6 29.28 15.27 8.85
C GLU A 6 28.31 16.38 8.42
N GLN A 7 28.20 16.62 7.12
CA GLN A 7 27.26 17.59 6.60
C GLN A 7 25.85 17.00 6.72
N ARG A 8 25.11 17.45 7.74
CA ARG A 8 23.68 17.12 7.84
C ARG A 8 23.00 17.62 6.58
N TYR A 9 22.45 16.69 5.80
CA TYR A 9 21.52 17.04 4.72
C TYR A 9 20.33 17.75 5.36
N ILE A 10 20.30 19.06 5.27
CA ILE A 10 19.13 19.84 5.64
C ILE A 10 18.12 19.62 4.49
N SER A 11 17.47 18.50 4.50
CA SER A 11 16.26 18.29 3.69
C SER A 11 15.05 18.86 4.42
N ALA A 12 15.16 20.10 4.85
CA ALA A 12 14.00 20.85 5.31
C ALA A 12 13.12 21.12 4.08
N ARG A 13 12.28 20.14 3.74
CA ARG A 13 11.22 20.36 2.78
C ARG A 13 10.22 21.30 3.42
N SER A 14 9.91 22.39 2.74
CA SER A 14 8.84 23.27 3.19
C SER A 14 7.52 22.51 3.26
N PRO A 15 6.69 22.77 4.27
CA PRO A 15 5.33 22.22 4.28
C PRO A 15 4.59 22.60 2.99
N VAL A 16 3.89 21.62 2.43
CA VAL A 16 3.03 21.82 1.27
C VAL A 16 1.59 21.74 1.73
N ALA A 17 0.80 22.76 1.40
CA ALA A 17 -0.63 22.79 1.64
C ALA A 17 -1.37 22.91 0.30
N ALA A 18 -2.37 22.08 0.09
CA ALA A 18 -3.21 22.07 -1.10
C ALA A 18 -4.56 21.43 -0.77
N ASP A 19 -5.56 21.64 -1.63
CA ASP A 19 -6.87 21.02 -1.47
C ASP A 19 -6.82 19.49 -1.64
N ASN A 20 -5.90 19.02 -2.48
CA ASN A 20 -5.67 17.60 -2.72
C ASN A 20 -4.18 17.30 -2.65
N LEU A 21 -3.85 16.23 -1.94
CA LEU A 21 -2.47 15.77 -1.78
C LEU A 21 -2.38 14.25 -1.98
N VAL A 22 -1.28 13.83 -2.60
CA VAL A 22 -0.89 12.41 -2.69
C VAL A 22 0.57 12.31 -2.22
N ALA A 23 0.82 11.41 -1.27
CA ALA A 23 2.16 11.12 -0.77
C ALA A 23 2.45 9.62 -0.90
N THR A 24 3.55 9.29 -1.54
CA THR A 24 4.02 7.90 -1.71
C THR A 24 5.54 7.85 -1.59
N SER A 25 6.10 6.64 -1.50
CA SER A 25 7.54 6.39 -1.52
C SER A 25 8.18 6.65 -2.89
N GLN A 26 7.37 6.68 -3.99
CA GLN A 26 7.87 6.73 -5.36
C GLN A 26 7.13 7.80 -6.19
N PRO A 27 7.87 8.73 -6.86
CA PRO A 27 7.26 9.87 -7.56
C PRO A 27 6.26 9.50 -8.67
N LEU A 28 6.49 8.42 -9.41
CA LEU A 28 5.56 7.98 -10.47
C LEU A 28 4.23 7.48 -9.90
N ALA A 29 4.25 6.86 -8.72
CA ALA A 29 3.04 6.48 -8.02
C ALA A 29 2.27 7.71 -7.51
N THR A 30 2.98 8.74 -7.02
CA THR A 30 2.38 10.03 -6.66
C THR A 30 1.69 10.66 -7.87
N GLU A 31 2.35 10.68 -9.03
CA GLU A 31 1.76 11.24 -10.26
C GLU A 31 0.54 10.45 -10.73
N ALA A 32 0.55 9.12 -10.64
CA ALA A 32 -0.63 8.31 -10.95
C ALA A 32 -1.83 8.67 -10.05
N GLY A 33 -1.61 8.85 -8.75
CA GLY A 33 -2.64 9.30 -7.82
C GLY A 33 -3.16 10.72 -8.13
N LEU A 34 -2.27 11.66 -8.43
CA LEU A 34 -2.64 13.01 -8.85
C LEU A 34 -3.43 13.01 -10.16
N GLN A 35 -3.08 12.13 -11.10
CA GLN A 35 -3.81 11.98 -12.36
C GLN A 35 -5.23 11.45 -12.13
N ALA A 36 -5.42 10.51 -11.20
CA ALA A 36 -6.76 10.05 -10.83
C ALA A 36 -7.61 11.21 -10.28
N LEU A 37 -7.04 12.07 -9.43
CA LEU A 37 -7.73 13.27 -8.93
C LEU A 37 -8.09 14.25 -10.06
N ARG A 38 -7.17 14.52 -11.00
CA ARG A 38 -7.40 15.38 -12.18
C ARG A 38 -8.50 14.84 -13.09
N ASN A 39 -8.64 13.52 -13.17
CA ASN A 39 -9.70 12.84 -13.94
C ASN A 39 -11.06 12.87 -13.24
N GLY A 40 -11.16 13.52 -12.08
CA GLY A 40 -12.42 13.65 -11.32
C GLY A 40 -12.64 12.54 -10.30
N GLY A 41 -11.65 11.69 -10.06
CA GLY A 41 -11.64 10.70 -8.98
C GLY A 41 -11.59 11.34 -7.59
N ASN A 42 -11.86 10.55 -6.59
CA ASN A 42 -11.75 10.95 -5.19
C ASN A 42 -10.39 10.50 -4.57
N ALA A 43 -10.21 10.75 -3.28
CA ALA A 43 -8.98 10.39 -2.58
C ALA A 43 -8.70 8.88 -2.60
N LEU A 44 -9.75 8.04 -2.62
CA LEU A 44 -9.59 6.59 -2.72
C LEU A 44 -9.11 6.17 -4.11
N ASP A 45 -9.68 6.73 -5.18
CA ASP A 45 -9.21 6.46 -6.54
C ASP A 45 -7.73 6.80 -6.69
N ALA A 46 -7.32 7.94 -6.10
CA ALA A 46 -5.92 8.34 -6.07
C ALA A 46 -5.01 7.37 -5.31
N ALA A 47 -5.47 6.90 -4.14
CA ALA A 47 -4.73 5.92 -3.35
C ALA A 47 -4.59 4.57 -4.07
N LEU A 48 -5.66 4.11 -4.72
CA LEU A 48 -5.65 2.86 -5.50
C LEU A 48 -4.74 2.98 -6.73
N ALA A 49 -4.82 4.09 -7.48
CA ALA A 49 -3.94 4.33 -8.62
C ALA A 49 -2.46 4.33 -8.20
N ALA A 50 -2.15 4.97 -7.08
CA ALA A 50 -0.80 4.96 -6.51
C ALA A 50 -0.37 3.54 -6.08
N ALA A 51 -1.21 2.81 -5.35
CA ALA A 51 -0.92 1.46 -4.88
C ALA A 51 -0.68 0.47 -6.03
N ILE A 52 -1.51 0.53 -7.07
CA ILE A 52 -1.35 -0.29 -8.28
C ILE A 52 -0.05 0.06 -9.01
N THR A 53 0.26 1.34 -9.16
CA THR A 53 1.50 1.79 -9.81
C THR A 53 2.74 1.34 -9.04
N LEU A 54 2.70 1.34 -7.70
CA LEU A 54 3.79 0.86 -6.86
C LEU A 54 4.18 -0.59 -7.13
N THR A 55 3.26 -1.44 -7.57
CA THR A 55 3.59 -2.83 -7.93
C THR A 55 4.57 -2.95 -9.10
N VAL A 56 4.68 -1.91 -9.92
CA VAL A 56 5.60 -1.84 -11.07
C VAL A 56 6.85 -1.03 -10.76
N VAL A 57 6.68 0.12 -10.08
CA VAL A 57 7.79 1.08 -9.90
C VAL A 57 8.56 0.86 -8.60
N GLU A 58 8.03 0.04 -7.69
CA GLU A 58 8.67 -0.36 -6.43
C GLU A 58 8.41 -1.85 -6.13
N PRO A 59 8.78 -2.76 -7.04
CA PRO A 59 8.40 -4.17 -6.97
C PRO A 59 9.08 -4.95 -5.83
N ASN A 60 10.08 -4.37 -5.18
CA ASN A 60 10.75 -4.95 -4.02
C ASN A 60 9.90 -4.92 -2.74
N ASN A 61 8.90 -4.02 -2.67
CA ASN A 61 8.02 -3.87 -1.52
C ASN A 61 6.54 -4.09 -1.86
N ASN A 62 6.20 -4.08 -3.14
CA ASN A 62 4.81 -4.11 -3.60
C ASN A 62 4.61 -5.15 -4.70
N GLY A 63 3.44 -5.82 -4.72
CA GLY A 63 3.13 -6.79 -5.76
C GLY A 63 1.66 -7.18 -5.78
N LEU A 64 1.21 -7.70 -6.91
CA LEU A 64 -0.17 -8.21 -7.07
C LEU A 64 -0.45 -9.41 -6.15
N GLY A 65 0.58 -10.15 -5.79
CA GLY A 65 0.52 -11.30 -4.90
C GLY A 65 0.67 -10.95 -3.41
N SER A 66 0.73 -9.68 -3.06
CA SER A 66 0.89 -9.23 -1.68
C SER A 66 -0.46 -9.06 -0.96
N ASP A 67 -0.39 -8.57 0.24
CA ASP A 67 -1.52 -8.12 1.05
C ASP A 67 -1.69 -6.60 0.94
N ALA A 68 -2.81 -6.10 1.46
CA ALA A 68 -3.08 -4.68 1.55
C ALA A 68 -3.91 -4.35 2.79
N PHE A 69 -3.66 -3.18 3.35
CA PHE A 69 -4.44 -2.60 4.44
C PHE A 69 -4.83 -1.18 4.04
N ALA A 70 -6.02 -0.78 4.43
CA ALA A 70 -6.48 0.58 4.20
C ALA A 70 -7.26 1.13 5.39
N LEU A 71 -7.08 2.42 5.63
CA LEU A 71 -7.94 3.22 6.47
C LEU A 71 -8.43 4.40 5.64
N LEU A 72 -9.71 4.63 5.63
CA LEU A 72 -10.31 5.76 4.94
C LEU A 72 -11.34 6.45 5.82
N TRP A 73 -11.46 7.75 5.66
CA TRP A 73 -12.54 8.57 6.19
C TRP A 73 -13.61 8.73 5.12
N ASP A 74 -14.82 8.22 5.35
CA ASP A 74 -15.91 8.25 4.36
C ASP A 74 -16.78 9.53 4.44
N GLY A 75 -16.40 10.47 5.30
CA GLY A 75 -17.14 11.69 5.60
C GLY A 75 -17.92 11.62 6.92
N GLN A 76 -18.07 10.44 7.50
CA GLN A 76 -18.80 10.21 8.75
C GLN A 76 -17.99 9.41 9.77
N GLN A 77 -17.26 8.41 9.33
CA GLN A 77 -16.50 7.51 10.18
C GLN A 77 -15.23 7.01 9.51
N VAL A 78 -14.31 6.50 10.31
CA VAL A 78 -13.13 5.79 9.81
C VAL A 78 -13.52 4.36 9.46
N VAL A 79 -13.23 3.95 8.24
CA VAL A 79 -13.45 2.59 7.74
C VAL A 79 -12.10 1.91 7.54
N GLY A 80 -11.94 0.72 8.09
CA GLY A 80 -10.75 -0.11 7.93
C GLY A 80 -11.01 -1.27 6.96
N LEU A 81 -10.03 -1.56 6.11
CA LEU A 81 -9.97 -2.79 5.34
C LEU A 81 -8.72 -3.58 5.71
N ASN A 82 -8.90 -4.85 6.01
CA ASN A 82 -7.83 -5.83 6.10
C ASN A 82 -7.95 -6.79 4.91
N ALA A 83 -7.05 -6.67 3.96
CA ALA A 83 -6.87 -7.56 2.82
C ALA A 83 -5.51 -8.26 2.89
N SER A 84 -5.15 -8.76 4.08
CA SER A 84 -3.89 -9.50 4.29
C SER A 84 -3.88 -10.88 3.62
N GLY A 85 -5.03 -11.34 3.14
CA GLY A 85 -5.20 -12.70 2.64
C GLY A 85 -5.38 -13.72 3.78
N ARG A 86 -5.82 -14.89 3.42
CA ARG A 86 -6.03 -16.00 4.36
C ARG A 86 -4.83 -16.93 4.37
N ALA A 87 -4.62 -17.61 5.48
CA ALA A 87 -3.75 -18.78 5.49
C ALA A 87 -4.29 -19.83 4.51
N PRO A 88 -3.44 -20.55 3.76
CA PRO A 88 -3.88 -21.69 2.96
C PRO A 88 -4.70 -22.67 3.76
N ALA A 89 -5.81 -23.17 3.20
CA ALA A 89 -6.73 -24.07 3.92
C ALA A 89 -6.09 -25.38 4.42
N ALA A 90 -5.01 -25.80 3.76
CA ALA A 90 -4.24 -26.96 4.17
C ALA A 90 -3.26 -26.71 5.34
N TRP A 91 -3.14 -25.48 5.82
CA TRP A 91 -2.25 -25.14 6.92
C TRP A 91 -2.98 -25.36 8.26
N LEU A 92 -2.49 -26.35 8.99
CA LEU A 92 -2.91 -26.60 10.36
C LEU A 92 -1.84 -26.12 11.33
N LEU A 93 -2.22 -25.90 12.58
CA LEU A 93 -1.29 -25.47 13.63
C LEU A 93 -0.11 -26.44 13.80
N ASP A 94 -0.34 -27.73 13.60
CA ASP A 94 0.70 -28.77 13.72
C ASP A 94 1.85 -28.59 12.74
N ARG A 95 1.61 -27.92 11.57
CA ARG A 95 2.66 -27.56 10.62
C ARG A 95 3.75 -26.68 11.26
N PHE A 96 3.39 -25.91 12.27
CA PHE A 96 4.27 -24.98 12.95
C PHE A 96 4.63 -25.43 14.36
N ALA A 97 4.29 -26.67 14.74
CA ALA A 97 4.61 -27.23 16.05
C ALA A 97 6.10 -27.11 16.36
N GLY A 98 6.42 -26.72 17.60
CA GLY A 98 7.80 -26.53 18.06
C GLY A 98 8.49 -25.25 17.58
N ARG A 99 7.89 -24.45 16.71
CA ARG A 99 8.43 -23.14 16.28
C ARG A 99 8.02 -22.06 17.30
N LYS A 100 8.97 -21.20 17.67
CA LYS A 100 8.71 -20.05 18.57
C LYS A 100 8.13 -18.84 17.84
N ARG A 101 8.27 -18.77 16.52
CA ARG A 101 7.76 -17.71 15.64
C ARG A 101 7.55 -18.23 14.23
N MET A 102 6.75 -17.53 13.44
CA MET A 102 6.54 -17.84 12.03
C MET A 102 7.85 -17.66 11.23
N PRO A 103 8.08 -18.47 10.19
CA PRO A 103 9.17 -18.26 9.26
C PRO A 103 9.05 -16.90 8.56
N GLU A 104 10.17 -16.23 8.35
CA GLU A 104 10.22 -14.96 7.63
C GLU A 104 10.40 -15.16 6.12
N LEU A 105 10.84 -16.33 5.71
CA LEU A 105 11.15 -16.66 4.32
C LEU A 105 10.51 -17.99 3.91
N GLY A 106 10.33 -18.16 2.59
CA GLY A 106 9.80 -19.38 2.00
C GLY A 106 8.27 -19.42 1.98
N TRP A 107 7.73 -20.55 1.54
CA TRP A 107 6.28 -20.72 1.35
C TRP A 107 5.46 -20.57 2.63
N ASP A 108 6.04 -20.91 3.77
CA ASP A 108 5.36 -20.83 5.07
C ASP A 108 5.11 -19.40 5.55
N SER A 109 5.66 -18.38 4.88
CA SER A 109 5.42 -16.98 5.17
C SER A 109 4.40 -16.33 4.20
N VAL A 110 3.90 -17.08 3.20
CA VAL A 110 3.05 -16.53 2.13
C VAL A 110 1.59 -16.90 2.38
N THR A 111 0.72 -15.90 2.46
CA THR A 111 -0.73 -16.07 2.52
C THR A 111 -1.35 -16.16 1.12
N VAL A 112 -2.62 -16.50 1.02
CA VAL A 112 -3.37 -16.34 -0.24
C VAL A 112 -3.43 -14.84 -0.57
N PRO A 113 -3.05 -14.42 -1.79
CA PRO A 113 -3.00 -13.01 -2.15
C PRO A 113 -4.31 -12.27 -1.88
N GLY A 114 -4.23 -11.13 -1.20
CA GLY A 114 -5.39 -10.34 -0.80
C GLY A 114 -5.45 -8.94 -1.42
N ALA A 115 -4.32 -8.37 -1.85
CA ALA A 115 -4.21 -6.97 -2.27
C ALA A 115 -5.22 -6.60 -3.37
N VAL A 116 -5.25 -7.35 -4.47
CA VAL A 116 -6.14 -7.07 -5.61
C VAL A 116 -7.62 -7.15 -5.21
N SER A 117 -8.01 -8.15 -4.42
CA SER A 117 -9.38 -8.26 -3.92
C SER A 117 -9.76 -7.09 -3.01
N GLY A 118 -8.81 -6.62 -2.20
CA GLY A 118 -8.98 -5.43 -1.37
C GLY A 118 -9.18 -4.17 -2.20
N TRP A 119 -8.36 -3.96 -3.23
CA TRP A 119 -8.51 -2.81 -4.14
C TRP A 119 -9.86 -2.82 -4.86
N VAL A 120 -10.28 -3.98 -5.38
CA VAL A 120 -11.60 -4.12 -6.02
C VAL A 120 -12.73 -3.83 -5.03
N ALA A 121 -12.66 -4.35 -3.80
CA ALA A 121 -13.67 -4.09 -2.78
C ALA A 121 -13.77 -2.60 -2.42
N LEU A 122 -12.63 -1.92 -2.28
CA LEU A 122 -12.57 -0.49 -2.00
C LEU A 122 -13.12 0.34 -3.17
N SER A 123 -12.67 0.04 -4.40
CA SER A 123 -13.13 0.74 -5.61
C SER A 123 -14.64 0.63 -5.78
N ASN A 124 -15.20 -0.58 -5.68
CA ASN A 124 -16.63 -0.82 -5.83
C ASN A 124 -17.49 -0.11 -4.79
N ARG A 125 -16.95 0.09 -3.58
CA ARG A 125 -17.73 0.66 -2.46
C ARG A 125 -17.59 2.17 -2.35
N TYR A 126 -16.41 2.70 -2.62
CA TYR A 126 -16.08 4.10 -2.32
C TYR A 126 -15.42 4.82 -3.49
N GLY A 127 -15.04 4.13 -4.57
CA GLY A 127 -14.49 4.73 -5.77
C GLY A 127 -15.51 5.56 -6.53
N LYS A 128 -14.99 6.47 -7.34
CA LYS A 128 -15.78 7.35 -8.19
C LYS A 128 -15.45 7.19 -9.67
N LEU A 129 -14.29 6.59 -10.00
CA LEU A 129 -13.83 6.26 -11.35
C LEU A 129 -14.12 4.81 -11.70
#